data_f86d3dae1b3fbfd4ae7d4c9ba1b165e0
#
_entry.id   f86d3dae1b3fbfd4ae7d4c9ba1b165e0
#
_cell.length_a   1.000
_cell.length_b   1.000
_cell.length_c   1.000
_cell.angle_alpha   90.00
_cell.angle_beta   90.00
_cell.angle_gamma   90.00
#
_symmetry.space_group_name_H-M   'P 1'
#
loop_
_entity.id
_entity.type
_entity.pdbx_description
1 polymer ?
#
loop_
_entity_poly.entity_id
_entity_poly.type
_entity_poly.pdbx_seq_one_letter_code
_entity_poly.pdbx_strand_id
1 'polypeptide(L)'
;MDTRAEVREFLTSRRARITPDQVGLAAYAYGPRRVPGLRREEVALLAGVSVAHYTKLERGDAAGVSETVLDALARALRLDEAERAHLFDLARAQKTSAGTRARRPTTQVRPGVQRLLDAISAPAMVRNGRMDVLAANRLGRALYSEMFADPRRPVNSARFTFLDPHATTFFVDWDHAADDSVAVLRGEAGRNPHDRALTDLVGELSTQSHEFRTRWARHDVRYHDTGAKRLHHPVVGELELTFEVLTLVASPELTLFAFTAEPDSTSQNALDLLASWTATPHEAATTPLTGH
;
A
#
# COMPACT_ATOMS: atom_id res chain seq x y z
N MET A 1 -16.28 -0.07 3.67
CA MET A 1 -16.02 1.40 3.68
C MET A 1 -17.07 2.11 2.83
N ASP A 2 -17.41 3.37 3.14
CA ASP A 2 -18.36 4.17 2.33
C ASP A 2 -17.64 4.76 1.10
N THR A 3 -17.86 4.14 -0.05
CA THR A 3 -17.23 4.55 -1.33
C THR A 3 -17.62 6.00 -1.72
N ARG A 4 -18.79 6.49 -1.32
CA ARG A 4 -19.18 7.89 -1.57
C ARG A 4 -18.34 8.86 -0.75
N ALA A 5 -18.09 8.53 0.50
CA ALA A 5 -17.22 9.32 1.37
C ALA A 5 -15.80 9.35 0.80
N GLU A 6 -15.28 8.20 0.36
CA GLU A 6 -13.93 8.10 -0.22
C GLU A 6 -13.78 8.96 -1.49
N VAL A 7 -14.73 8.90 -2.43
CA VAL A 7 -14.72 9.77 -3.64
C VAL A 7 -14.72 11.23 -3.26
N ARG A 8 -15.60 11.62 -2.32
CA ARG A 8 -15.72 13.01 -1.85
C ARG A 8 -14.39 13.51 -1.27
N GLU A 9 -13.82 12.75 -0.37
CA GLU A 9 -12.61 13.12 0.35
C GLU A 9 -11.39 13.13 -0.58
N PHE A 10 -11.29 12.15 -1.47
CA PHE A 10 -10.25 12.11 -2.49
C PHE A 10 -10.30 13.34 -3.40
N LEU A 11 -11.42 13.61 -4.06
CA LEU A 11 -11.55 14.76 -4.98
C LEU A 11 -11.34 16.10 -4.27
N THR A 12 -11.87 16.25 -3.05
CA THR A 12 -11.69 17.46 -2.25
C THR A 12 -10.23 17.67 -1.89
N SER A 13 -9.52 16.61 -1.46
CA SER A 13 -8.10 16.70 -1.11
C SER A 13 -7.23 17.05 -2.32
N ARG A 14 -7.50 16.46 -3.49
CA ARG A 14 -6.75 16.74 -4.72
C ARG A 14 -6.98 18.15 -5.23
N ARG A 15 -8.23 18.63 -5.21
CA ARG A 15 -8.56 20.02 -5.56
C ARG A 15 -7.87 21.03 -4.63
N ALA A 16 -7.77 20.72 -3.35
CA ALA A 16 -7.14 21.62 -2.37
C ALA A 16 -5.60 21.78 -2.55
N ARG A 17 -4.94 20.81 -3.19
CA ARG A 17 -3.48 20.80 -3.40
C ARG A 17 -3.02 21.69 -4.54
N ILE A 18 -3.88 21.98 -5.51
CA ILE A 18 -3.51 22.65 -6.75
C ILE A 18 -3.87 24.12 -6.62
N THR A 19 -2.88 24.99 -6.80
CA THR A 19 -3.12 26.42 -6.88
C THR A 19 -3.50 26.85 -8.31
N PRO A 20 -4.25 27.95 -8.49
CA PRO A 20 -4.60 28.45 -9.82
C PRO A 20 -3.41 28.74 -10.71
N ASP A 21 -2.31 29.24 -10.12
CA ASP A 21 -1.08 29.56 -10.86
C ASP A 21 -0.48 28.32 -11.51
N GLN A 22 -0.56 27.18 -10.82
CA GLN A 22 -0.06 25.90 -11.33
C GLN A 22 -0.81 25.42 -12.59
N VAL A 23 -2.04 25.88 -12.81
CA VAL A 23 -2.89 25.47 -13.95
C VAL A 23 -3.18 26.63 -14.91
N GLY A 24 -2.43 27.74 -14.81
CA GLY A 24 -2.56 28.88 -15.72
C GLY A 24 -3.81 29.73 -15.52
N LEU A 25 -4.48 29.62 -14.37
CA LEU A 25 -5.70 30.38 -14.04
C LEU A 25 -5.43 31.64 -13.21
N ALA A 26 -4.19 32.02 -12.99
CA ALA A 26 -3.83 33.17 -12.16
C ALA A 26 -4.48 34.50 -12.60
N ALA A 27 -4.68 34.67 -13.91
CA ALA A 27 -5.30 35.87 -14.50
C ALA A 27 -6.82 35.95 -14.26
N TYR A 28 -7.47 34.85 -13.84
CA TYR A 28 -8.92 34.75 -13.62
C TYR A 28 -9.32 34.85 -12.14
N ALA A 29 -8.62 35.68 -11.35
CA ALA A 29 -8.91 35.91 -9.94
C ALA A 29 -10.29 36.53 -9.72
N TYR A 30 -11.35 35.73 -9.68
CA TYR A 30 -12.69 36.16 -9.26
C TYR A 30 -12.70 36.45 -7.75
N GLY A 31 -12.42 37.69 -7.35
CA GLY A 31 -12.59 38.17 -5.99
C GLY A 31 -11.70 37.51 -4.90
N PRO A 32 -11.84 37.88 -3.62
CA PRO A 32 -11.01 37.37 -2.55
C PRO A 32 -11.19 35.82 -2.41
N ARG A 33 -10.08 35.10 -2.41
CA ARG A 33 -10.07 33.62 -2.28
C ARG A 33 -10.30 33.22 -0.82
N ARG A 34 -11.30 32.38 -0.61
CA ARG A 34 -11.56 31.76 0.71
C ARG A 34 -10.85 30.41 0.89
N VAL A 35 -10.29 29.86 -0.19
CA VAL A 35 -9.59 28.57 -0.20
C VAL A 35 -8.27 28.71 -0.96
N PRO A 36 -7.18 28.10 -0.48
CA PRO A 36 -5.87 28.16 -1.15
C PRO A 36 -5.82 27.40 -2.48
N GLY A 37 -6.60 26.30 -2.59
CA GLY A 37 -6.67 25.46 -3.78
C GLY A 37 -7.66 25.95 -4.84
N LEU A 38 -7.87 25.11 -5.85
CA LEU A 38 -8.84 25.38 -6.91
C LEU A 38 -10.27 25.47 -6.37
N ARG A 39 -11.09 26.34 -6.99
CA ARG A 39 -12.55 26.36 -6.79
C ARG A 39 -13.20 25.28 -7.64
N ARG A 40 -14.45 24.89 -7.31
CA ARG A 40 -15.22 23.90 -8.09
C ARG A 40 -15.45 24.33 -9.53
N GLU A 41 -15.75 25.61 -9.73
CA GLU A 41 -15.90 26.21 -11.05
C GLU A 41 -14.61 26.14 -11.88
N GLU A 42 -13.45 26.31 -11.25
CA GLU A 42 -12.13 26.22 -11.91
C GLU A 42 -11.85 24.77 -12.35
N VAL A 43 -12.09 23.79 -11.49
CA VAL A 43 -11.93 22.36 -11.88
C VAL A 43 -12.92 21.96 -12.97
N ALA A 44 -14.17 22.41 -12.88
CA ALA A 44 -15.19 22.15 -13.90
C ALA A 44 -14.79 22.73 -15.27
N LEU A 45 -14.26 23.95 -15.28
CA LEU A 45 -13.73 24.61 -16.50
C LEU A 45 -12.58 23.80 -17.09
N LEU A 46 -11.58 23.44 -16.28
CA LEU A 46 -10.40 22.68 -16.71
C LEU A 46 -10.75 21.29 -17.23
N ALA A 47 -11.74 20.65 -16.63
CA ALA A 47 -12.21 19.31 -17.03
C ALA A 47 -13.22 19.33 -18.17
N GLY A 48 -13.69 20.52 -18.61
CA GLY A 48 -14.71 20.64 -19.67
C GLY A 48 -16.08 20.08 -19.27
N VAL A 49 -16.44 20.14 -17.98
CA VAL A 49 -17.74 19.67 -17.45
C VAL A 49 -18.53 20.82 -16.82
N SER A 50 -19.82 20.65 -16.61
CA SER A 50 -20.60 21.65 -15.88
C SER A 50 -20.24 21.69 -14.40
N VAL A 51 -20.33 22.85 -13.77
CA VAL A 51 -20.09 23.03 -12.32
C VAL A 51 -21.03 22.13 -11.51
N ALA A 52 -22.29 21.98 -11.95
CA ALA A 52 -23.26 21.10 -11.32
C ALA A 52 -22.79 19.63 -11.38
N HIS A 53 -22.25 19.19 -12.53
CA HIS A 53 -21.73 17.83 -12.71
C HIS A 53 -20.54 17.58 -11.81
N TYR A 54 -19.53 18.47 -11.80
CA TYR A 54 -18.38 18.34 -10.90
C TYR A 54 -18.79 18.37 -9.42
N THR A 55 -19.72 19.25 -9.04
CA THR A 55 -20.24 19.31 -7.66
C THR A 55 -20.91 18.00 -7.23
N LYS A 56 -21.64 17.34 -8.14
CA LYS A 56 -22.23 16.02 -7.90
C LYS A 56 -21.16 14.97 -7.66
N LEU A 57 -20.11 14.96 -8.49
CA LEU A 57 -18.95 14.07 -8.35
C LEU A 57 -18.21 14.28 -7.01
N GLU A 58 -17.90 15.54 -6.69
CA GLU A 58 -17.20 15.88 -5.45
C GLU A 58 -18.07 15.61 -4.19
N ARG A 59 -19.38 15.47 -4.33
CA ARG A 59 -20.25 14.96 -3.25
C ARG A 59 -20.23 13.45 -3.10
N GLY A 60 -19.46 12.76 -3.93
CA GLY A 60 -19.27 11.32 -3.88
C GLY A 60 -20.16 10.53 -4.83
N ASP A 61 -20.88 11.14 -5.76
CA ASP A 61 -21.70 10.44 -6.74
C ASP A 61 -20.93 10.31 -8.07
N ALA A 62 -20.11 9.28 -8.16
CA ALA A 62 -19.33 8.91 -9.35
C ALA A 62 -19.95 7.72 -10.11
N ALA A 63 -21.11 7.23 -9.69
CA ALA A 63 -21.79 6.11 -10.35
C ALA A 63 -22.19 6.50 -11.79
N GLY A 64 -21.74 5.70 -12.77
CA GLY A 64 -22.09 5.89 -14.18
C GLY A 64 -21.36 7.02 -14.91
N VAL A 65 -20.35 7.62 -14.28
CA VAL A 65 -19.47 8.60 -14.95
C VAL A 65 -18.64 7.90 -16.03
N SER A 66 -18.54 8.54 -17.21
CA SER A 66 -17.76 7.99 -18.31
C SER A 66 -16.26 8.07 -18.04
N GLU A 67 -15.49 7.12 -18.59
CA GLU A 67 -14.03 7.13 -18.51
C GLU A 67 -13.44 8.42 -19.07
N THR A 68 -14.02 8.98 -20.13
CA THR A 68 -13.61 10.27 -20.71
C THR A 68 -13.70 11.43 -19.71
N VAL A 69 -14.73 11.47 -18.88
CA VAL A 69 -14.90 12.48 -17.84
C VAL A 69 -13.90 12.25 -16.69
N LEU A 70 -13.68 10.97 -16.30
CA LEU A 70 -12.69 10.65 -15.28
C LEU A 70 -11.28 11.04 -15.73
N ASP A 71 -10.93 10.80 -17.01
CA ASP A 71 -9.66 11.24 -17.60
C ASP A 71 -9.51 12.75 -17.65
N ALA A 72 -10.57 13.46 -17.99
CA ALA A 72 -10.57 14.92 -18.00
C ALA A 72 -10.34 15.47 -16.58
N LEU A 73 -11.00 14.89 -15.57
CA LEU A 73 -10.78 15.24 -14.16
C LEU A 73 -9.36 14.90 -13.69
N ALA A 74 -8.82 13.75 -14.08
CA ALA A 74 -7.45 13.37 -13.74
C ALA A 74 -6.44 14.40 -14.28
N ARG A 75 -6.61 14.85 -15.52
CA ARG A 75 -5.77 15.94 -16.09
C ARG A 75 -5.97 17.27 -15.38
N ALA A 76 -7.23 17.67 -15.14
CA ALA A 76 -7.58 18.92 -14.46
C ALA A 76 -7.00 19.01 -13.04
N LEU A 77 -7.01 17.88 -12.34
CA LEU A 77 -6.48 17.73 -10.98
C LEU A 77 -5.02 17.27 -10.94
N ARG A 78 -4.33 17.20 -12.11
CA ARG A 78 -2.93 16.79 -12.23
C ARG A 78 -2.62 15.51 -11.45
N LEU A 79 -3.53 14.55 -11.50
CA LEU A 79 -3.35 13.27 -10.84
C LEU A 79 -2.19 12.50 -11.48
N ASP A 80 -1.34 11.92 -10.66
CA ASP A 80 -0.38 10.94 -11.12
C ASP A 80 -1.08 9.62 -11.52
N GLU A 81 -0.31 8.65 -12.02
CA GLU A 81 -0.89 7.40 -12.52
C GLU A 81 -1.59 6.58 -11.43
N ALA A 82 -1.04 6.56 -10.21
CA ALA A 82 -1.65 5.88 -9.06
C ALA A 82 -2.95 6.54 -8.62
N GLU A 83 -2.95 7.86 -8.53
CA GLU A 83 -4.12 8.68 -8.18
C GLU A 83 -5.22 8.56 -9.25
N ARG A 84 -4.82 8.55 -10.53
CA ARG A 84 -5.75 8.33 -11.65
C ARG A 84 -6.38 6.94 -11.58
N ALA A 85 -5.59 5.89 -11.42
CA ALA A 85 -6.10 4.52 -11.28
C ALA A 85 -7.05 4.41 -10.09
N HIS A 86 -6.70 5.01 -8.95
CA HIS A 86 -7.56 5.03 -7.76
C HIS A 86 -8.91 5.71 -8.01
N LEU A 87 -8.94 6.85 -8.73
CA LEU A 87 -10.18 7.52 -9.12
C LEU A 87 -11.09 6.59 -9.95
N PHE A 88 -10.51 5.86 -10.91
CA PHE A 88 -11.23 4.90 -11.74
C PHE A 88 -11.74 3.71 -10.92
N ASP A 89 -10.95 3.20 -9.97
CA ASP A 89 -11.35 2.11 -9.09
C ASP A 89 -12.52 2.51 -8.19
N LEU A 90 -12.48 3.70 -7.61
CA LEU A 90 -13.58 4.25 -6.81
C LEU A 90 -14.87 4.39 -7.64
N ALA A 91 -14.79 4.91 -8.87
CA ALA A 91 -15.95 5.03 -9.77
C ALA A 91 -16.50 3.67 -10.18
N ARG A 92 -15.63 2.70 -10.49
CA ARG A 92 -15.99 1.32 -10.81
C ARG A 92 -16.65 0.61 -9.64
N ALA A 93 -16.13 0.78 -8.42
CA ALA A 93 -16.69 0.20 -7.21
C ALA A 93 -18.13 0.66 -6.94
N GLN A 94 -18.45 1.93 -7.22
CA GLN A 94 -19.83 2.43 -7.11
C GLN A 94 -20.78 1.81 -8.15
N LYS A 95 -20.28 1.51 -9.35
CA LYS A 95 -21.08 0.87 -10.41
C LYS A 95 -21.39 -0.60 -10.09
N THR A 96 -20.45 -1.31 -9.45
CA THR A 96 -20.54 -2.75 -9.15
C THR A 96 -21.32 -3.06 -7.87
N SER A 97 -21.62 -2.07 -7.03
CA SER A 97 -22.41 -2.25 -5.79
C SER A 97 -23.82 -2.84 -5.99
N ALA A 98 -24.26 -2.99 -7.24
CA ALA A 98 -25.61 -3.44 -7.59
C ALA A 98 -25.75 -4.95 -7.88
N GLY A 99 -24.72 -5.82 -7.71
CA GLY A 99 -24.96 -7.23 -8.00
C GLY A 99 -23.80 -8.21 -8.09
N THR A 100 -22.57 -7.78 -7.95
CA THR A 100 -21.44 -8.70 -8.10
C THR A 100 -21.02 -9.29 -6.75
N ARG A 101 -21.15 -10.61 -6.62
CA ARG A 101 -20.61 -11.37 -5.47
C ARG A 101 -19.12 -11.05 -5.34
N ALA A 102 -18.72 -10.41 -4.25
CA ALA A 102 -17.32 -10.18 -3.94
C ALA A 102 -16.55 -11.50 -4.05
N ARG A 103 -15.55 -11.54 -4.92
CA ARG A 103 -14.66 -12.70 -5.04
C ARG A 103 -14.02 -12.91 -3.67
N ARG A 104 -14.12 -14.12 -3.12
CA ARG A 104 -13.51 -14.45 -1.83
C ARG A 104 -12.00 -14.16 -1.93
N PRO A 105 -11.44 -13.37 -1.00
CA PRO A 105 -10.00 -13.11 -1.00
C PRO A 105 -9.25 -14.46 -0.92
N THR A 106 -8.25 -14.62 -1.79
CA THR A 106 -7.36 -15.79 -1.73
C THR A 106 -6.54 -15.72 -0.45
N THR A 107 -6.71 -16.69 0.43
CA THR A 107 -6.00 -16.77 1.72
C THR A 107 -4.83 -17.75 1.67
N GLN A 108 -4.62 -18.42 0.56
CA GLN A 108 -3.57 -19.43 0.39
C GLN A 108 -2.81 -19.24 -0.92
N VAL A 109 -1.52 -19.42 -0.84
CA VAL A 109 -0.63 -19.42 -2.00
C VAL A 109 -0.67 -20.80 -2.66
N ARG A 110 -0.78 -20.84 -4.00
CA ARG A 110 -0.77 -22.09 -4.75
C ARG A 110 0.55 -22.86 -4.57
N PRO A 111 0.54 -24.21 -4.53
CA PRO A 111 1.77 -24.98 -4.31
C PRO A 111 2.89 -24.70 -5.33
N GLY A 112 2.54 -24.36 -6.58
CA GLY A 112 3.52 -23.97 -7.60
C GLY A 112 4.21 -22.65 -7.28
N VAL A 113 3.47 -21.67 -6.74
CA VAL A 113 4.04 -20.38 -6.32
C VAL A 113 4.92 -20.59 -5.08
N GLN A 114 4.53 -21.45 -4.14
CA GLN A 114 5.35 -21.79 -2.98
C GLN A 114 6.68 -22.42 -3.41
N ARG A 115 6.66 -23.39 -4.34
CA ARG A 115 7.91 -23.98 -4.86
C ARG A 115 8.80 -22.97 -5.56
N LEU A 116 8.22 -22.04 -6.33
CA LEU A 116 8.98 -20.95 -6.95
C LEU A 116 9.60 -20.06 -5.88
N LEU A 117 8.83 -19.67 -4.87
CA LEU A 117 9.29 -18.83 -3.76
C LEU A 117 10.47 -19.51 -3.02
N ASP A 118 10.38 -20.82 -2.77
CA ASP A 118 11.43 -21.59 -2.09
C ASP A 118 12.71 -21.73 -2.96
N ALA A 119 12.58 -21.63 -4.29
CA ALA A 119 13.71 -21.67 -5.22
C ALA A 119 14.42 -20.33 -5.40
N ILE A 120 13.83 -19.22 -4.94
CA ILE A 120 14.45 -17.89 -4.98
C ILE A 120 15.54 -17.81 -3.91
N SER A 121 16.78 -17.51 -4.32
CA SER A 121 17.94 -17.36 -3.41
C SER A 121 17.94 -16.03 -2.65
N ALA A 122 17.17 -15.04 -3.08
CA ALA A 122 16.98 -13.76 -2.41
C ALA A 122 15.85 -13.80 -1.39
N PRO A 123 15.81 -12.89 -0.40
CA PRO A 123 14.65 -12.75 0.49
C PRO A 123 13.39 -12.47 -0.33
N ALA A 124 12.35 -13.28 -0.15
CA ALA A 124 11.12 -13.10 -0.90
C ALA A 124 9.87 -13.50 -0.10
N MET A 125 8.76 -12.81 -0.39
CA MET A 125 7.46 -13.07 0.23
C MET A 125 6.30 -12.80 -0.72
N VAL A 126 5.17 -13.45 -0.48
CA VAL A 126 3.91 -13.20 -1.18
C VAL A 126 2.94 -12.53 -0.22
N ARG A 127 2.38 -11.40 -0.65
CA ARG A 127 1.38 -10.63 0.10
C ARG A 127 0.09 -10.45 -0.70
N ASN A 128 -1.00 -10.21 0.01
CA ASN A 128 -2.25 -9.71 -0.57
C ASN A 128 -2.35 -8.17 -0.45
N GLY A 129 -3.40 -7.57 -0.99
CA GLY A 129 -3.63 -6.12 -0.94
C GLY A 129 -3.85 -5.56 0.47
N ARG A 130 -4.23 -6.40 1.45
CA ARG A 130 -4.30 -6.02 2.87
C ARG A 130 -2.95 -6.04 3.58
N MET A 131 -1.88 -6.32 2.84
CA MET A 131 -0.53 -6.51 3.36
C MET A 131 -0.35 -7.74 4.28
N ASP A 132 -1.27 -8.71 4.22
CA ASP A 132 -1.08 -10.00 4.87
C ASP A 132 0.01 -10.78 4.13
N VAL A 133 1.01 -11.27 4.86
CA VAL A 133 2.06 -12.15 4.33
C VAL A 133 1.53 -13.58 4.34
N LEU A 134 1.22 -14.09 3.15
CA LEU A 134 0.64 -15.43 2.96
C LEU A 134 1.69 -16.52 2.82
N ALA A 135 2.87 -16.15 2.31
CA ALA A 135 4.03 -17.03 2.20
C ALA A 135 5.33 -16.21 2.20
N ALA A 136 6.41 -16.81 2.65
CA ALA A 136 7.75 -16.26 2.53
C ALA A 136 8.75 -17.41 2.45
N ASN A 137 9.84 -17.23 1.68
CA ASN A 137 10.94 -18.17 1.71
C ASN A 137 11.72 -18.04 3.03
N ARG A 138 12.70 -18.92 3.25
CA ARG A 138 13.47 -18.97 4.49
C ARG A 138 14.19 -17.63 4.74
N LEU A 139 14.82 -17.07 3.71
CA LEU A 139 15.57 -15.82 3.83
C LEU A 139 14.65 -14.60 4.03
N GLY A 140 13.47 -14.58 3.39
CA GLY A 140 12.46 -13.55 3.63
C GLY A 140 11.92 -13.56 5.07
N ARG A 141 11.75 -14.75 5.66
CA ARG A 141 11.40 -14.89 7.09
C ARG A 141 12.51 -14.42 8.01
N ALA A 142 13.75 -14.69 7.65
CA ALA A 142 14.91 -14.24 8.42
C ALA A 142 15.06 -12.72 8.35
N LEU A 143 14.96 -12.14 7.16
CA LEU A 143 15.05 -10.69 6.97
C LEU A 143 14.01 -9.92 7.79
N TYR A 144 12.79 -10.43 7.88
CA TYR A 144 11.69 -9.82 8.65
C TYR A 144 11.39 -10.61 9.95
N SER A 145 12.45 -11.15 10.59
CA SER A 145 12.30 -12.02 11.78
C SER A 145 11.42 -11.41 12.87
N GLU A 146 11.58 -10.12 13.15
CA GLU A 146 10.76 -9.40 14.16
C GLU A 146 9.28 -9.36 13.76
N MET A 147 8.95 -9.10 12.49
CA MET A 147 7.58 -9.14 12.01
C MET A 147 6.96 -10.56 12.12
N PHE A 148 7.75 -11.60 11.86
CA PHE A 148 7.30 -12.99 11.99
C PHE A 148 7.22 -13.49 13.42
N ALA A 149 7.83 -12.79 14.39
CA ALA A 149 7.72 -13.08 15.82
C ALA A 149 6.32 -12.74 16.38
N ASP A 150 5.56 -11.85 15.73
CA ASP A 150 4.17 -11.57 16.10
C ASP A 150 3.34 -12.87 16.06
N PRO A 151 2.68 -13.26 17.18
CA PRO A 151 1.85 -14.46 17.22
C PRO A 151 0.55 -14.33 16.41
N ARG A 152 0.10 -13.12 16.10
CA ARG A 152 -1.13 -12.87 15.33
C ARG A 152 -1.01 -13.44 13.91
N ARG A 153 -2.08 -14.04 13.43
CA ARG A 153 -2.13 -14.60 12.08
C ARG A 153 -3.35 -14.07 11.31
N PRO A 154 -3.22 -13.80 10.02
CA PRO A 154 -1.94 -13.83 9.26
C PRO A 154 -0.97 -12.75 9.74
N VAL A 155 0.34 -12.98 9.55
CA VAL A 155 1.37 -11.95 9.72
C VAL A 155 1.05 -10.80 8.78
N ASN A 156 1.11 -9.56 9.27
CA ASN A 156 0.70 -8.40 8.49
C ASN A 156 1.74 -7.27 8.56
N SER A 157 2.23 -6.84 7.38
CA SER A 157 3.27 -5.82 7.32
C SER A 157 2.83 -4.45 7.83
N ALA A 158 1.54 -4.09 7.67
CA ALA A 158 1.04 -2.80 8.19
C ALA A 158 0.94 -2.82 9.72
N ARG A 159 0.53 -3.95 10.34
CA ARG A 159 0.58 -4.09 11.79
C ARG A 159 2.01 -3.98 12.31
N PHE A 160 2.97 -4.62 11.65
CA PHE A 160 4.38 -4.48 12.00
C PHE A 160 4.80 -3.01 11.94
N THR A 161 4.53 -2.32 10.83
CA THR A 161 4.94 -0.92 10.65
C THR A 161 4.37 0.01 11.71
N PHE A 162 3.09 -0.17 12.12
CA PHE A 162 2.39 0.82 12.95
C PHE A 162 2.18 0.41 14.41
N LEU A 163 2.25 -0.87 14.73
CA LEU A 163 1.94 -1.37 16.08
C LEU A 163 3.10 -2.10 16.76
N ASP A 164 4.16 -2.42 16.02
CA ASP A 164 5.34 -3.06 16.61
C ASP A 164 6.39 -2.00 16.98
N PRO A 165 6.88 -1.99 18.22
CA PRO A 165 7.87 -1.01 18.64
C PRO A 165 9.23 -1.14 17.93
N HIS A 166 9.57 -2.33 17.40
CA HIS A 166 10.81 -2.54 16.66
C HIS A 166 10.78 -1.91 15.26
N ALA A 167 9.60 -1.64 14.70
CA ALA A 167 9.48 -1.13 13.33
C ALA A 167 10.21 0.20 13.11
N THR A 168 10.22 1.10 14.10
CA THR A 168 10.90 2.40 14.01
C THR A 168 12.42 2.29 14.04
N THR A 169 12.97 1.22 14.59
CA THR A 169 14.40 0.91 14.53
C THR A 169 14.74 0.11 13.28
N PHE A 170 13.85 -0.82 12.90
CA PHE A 170 14.05 -1.70 11.76
C PHE A 170 14.04 -0.93 10.43
N PHE A 171 13.06 -0.03 10.21
CA PHE A 171 13.03 0.84 9.04
C PHE A 171 13.84 2.10 9.30
N VAL A 172 15.00 2.26 8.67
CA VAL A 172 15.82 3.49 8.79
C VAL A 172 15.01 4.72 8.34
N ASP A 173 14.20 4.57 7.27
CA ASP A 173 13.26 5.57 6.78
C ASP A 173 11.83 5.16 7.15
N TRP A 174 11.52 5.11 8.44
CA TRP A 174 10.21 4.65 8.92
C TRP A 174 9.04 5.48 8.39
N ASP A 175 9.19 6.80 8.29
CA ASP A 175 8.15 7.68 7.74
C ASP A 175 7.77 7.30 6.31
N HIS A 176 8.77 6.97 5.48
CA HIS A 176 8.55 6.52 4.11
C HIS A 176 7.84 5.15 4.09
N ALA A 177 8.29 4.20 4.90
CA ALA A 177 7.64 2.89 5.02
C ALA A 177 6.19 2.97 5.52
N ALA A 178 5.91 3.93 6.42
CA ALA A 178 4.58 4.21 6.94
C ALA A 178 3.67 4.81 5.86
N ASP A 179 4.16 5.80 5.10
CA ASP A 179 3.41 6.43 4.00
C ASP A 179 3.11 5.41 2.89
N ASP A 180 4.07 4.57 2.51
CA ASP A 180 3.89 3.47 1.56
C ASP A 180 2.80 2.49 2.01
N SER A 181 2.84 2.10 3.28
CA SER A 181 1.87 1.15 3.84
C SER A 181 0.44 1.71 3.79
N VAL A 182 0.27 3.00 4.12
CA VAL A 182 -1.03 3.67 4.02
C VAL A 182 -1.49 3.76 2.57
N ALA A 183 -0.60 4.11 1.65
CA ALA A 183 -0.92 4.23 0.23
C ALA A 183 -1.39 2.90 -0.38
N VAL A 184 -0.72 1.78 -0.05
CA VAL A 184 -1.12 0.43 -0.48
C VAL A 184 -2.50 0.06 0.06
N LEU A 185 -2.73 0.23 1.37
CA LEU A 185 -4.03 -0.08 1.98
C LEU A 185 -5.16 0.79 1.42
N ARG A 186 -4.89 2.05 1.11
CA ARG A 186 -5.87 2.95 0.50
C ARG A 186 -6.21 2.55 -0.94
N GLY A 187 -5.21 2.20 -1.74
CA GLY A 187 -5.41 1.64 -3.07
C GLY A 187 -6.28 0.39 -3.03
N GLU A 188 -6.02 -0.51 -2.08
CA GLU A 188 -6.82 -1.72 -1.88
C GLU A 188 -8.26 -1.40 -1.46
N ALA A 189 -8.46 -0.41 -0.59
CA ALA A 189 -9.78 0.04 -0.17
C ALA A 189 -10.61 0.60 -1.34
N GLY A 190 -9.97 1.28 -2.28
CA GLY A 190 -10.61 1.75 -3.51
C GLY A 190 -11.04 0.59 -4.42
N ARG A 191 -10.18 -0.43 -4.60
CA ARG A 191 -10.48 -1.62 -5.41
C ARG A 191 -11.52 -2.53 -4.77
N ASN A 192 -11.46 -2.71 -3.45
CA ASN A 192 -12.25 -3.67 -2.69
C ASN A 192 -12.96 -3.04 -1.47
N PRO A 193 -13.87 -2.07 -1.67
CA PRO A 193 -14.50 -1.29 -0.59
C PRO A 193 -15.40 -2.15 0.34
N HIS A 194 -15.77 -3.34 -0.10
CA HIS A 194 -16.60 -4.27 0.66
C HIS A 194 -15.79 -5.38 1.36
N ASP A 195 -14.45 -5.31 1.31
CA ASP A 195 -13.61 -6.22 2.07
C ASP A 195 -13.68 -5.88 3.57
N ARG A 196 -14.39 -6.74 4.30
CA ARG A 196 -14.61 -6.56 5.73
C ARG A 196 -13.30 -6.67 6.50
N ALA A 197 -12.43 -7.61 6.16
CA ALA A 197 -11.15 -7.79 6.84
C ALA A 197 -10.23 -6.58 6.65
N LEU A 198 -10.26 -5.92 5.48
CA LEU A 198 -9.57 -4.65 5.27
C LEU A 198 -10.17 -3.54 6.14
N THR A 199 -11.50 -3.45 6.21
CA THR A 199 -12.17 -2.45 7.05
C THR A 199 -11.83 -2.63 8.53
N ASP A 200 -11.80 -3.88 9.00
CA ASP A 200 -11.44 -4.23 10.38
C ASP A 200 -9.97 -3.87 10.67
N LEU A 201 -9.04 -4.17 9.73
CA LEU A 201 -7.62 -3.80 9.83
C LEU A 201 -7.43 -2.28 9.90
N VAL A 202 -8.08 -1.53 8.99
CA VAL A 202 -7.99 -0.06 8.99
C VAL A 202 -8.56 0.52 10.29
N GLY A 203 -9.65 -0.04 10.81
CA GLY A 203 -10.23 0.33 12.10
C GLY A 203 -9.27 0.07 13.27
N GLU A 204 -8.64 -1.11 13.31
CA GLU A 204 -7.62 -1.48 14.29
C GLU A 204 -6.45 -0.48 14.27
N LEU A 205 -5.85 -0.27 13.10
CA LEU A 205 -4.71 0.62 12.94
C LEU A 205 -5.05 2.07 13.28
N SER A 206 -6.23 2.55 12.87
CA SER A 206 -6.70 3.91 13.19
C SER A 206 -6.94 4.13 14.67
N THR A 207 -7.35 3.09 15.39
CA THR A 207 -7.62 3.16 16.84
C THR A 207 -6.32 3.11 17.64
N GLN A 208 -5.37 2.24 17.24
CA GLN A 208 -4.17 1.97 18.03
C GLN A 208 -2.97 2.84 17.63
N SER A 209 -2.94 3.42 16.42
CA SER A 209 -1.83 4.25 15.93
C SER A 209 -2.30 5.66 15.54
N HIS A 210 -1.80 6.66 16.28
CA HIS A 210 -2.01 8.08 15.92
C HIS A 210 -1.38 8.39 14.55
N GLU A 211 -0.19 7.84 14.29
CA GLU A 211 0.55 8.02 13.06
C GLU A 211 -0.20 7.47 11.85
N PHE A 212 -0.77 6.25 11.97
CA PHE A 212 -1.63 5.70 10.92
C PHE A 212 -2.84 6.59 10.66
N ARG A 213 -3.57 6.96 11.71
CA ARG A 213 -4.78 7.79 11.59
C ARG A 213 -4.51 9.11 10.89
N THR A 214 -3.40 9.77 11.24
CA THR A 214 -2.99 11.06 10.64
C THR A 214 -2.66 10.90 9.16
N ARG A 215 -1.91 9.85 8.78
CA ARG A 215 -1.56 9.57 7.39
C ARG A 215 -2.77 9.12 6.59
N TRP A 216 -3.61 8.29 7.18
CA TRP A 216 -4.86 7.84 6.54
C TRP A 216 -5.77 9.00 6.16
N ALA A 217 -5.86 10.05 6.97
CA ALA A 217 -6.67 11.23 6.69
C ALA A 217 -6.16 12.10 5.52
N ARG A 218 -4.91 11.91 5.05
CA ARG A 218 -4.34 12.67 3.92
C ARG A 218 -4.80 12.20 2.55
N HIS A 219 -5.40 11.02 2.44
CA HIS A 219 -5.85 10.39 1.19
C HIS A 219 -4.74 10.20 0.15
N ASP A 220 -3.49 9.99 0.58
CA ASP A 220 -2.38 9.74 -0.31
C ASP A 220 -2.45 8.32 -0.90
N VAL A 221 -2.28 8.24 -2.22
CA VAL A 221 -2.21 7.00 -2.97
C VAL A 221 -0.90 7.01 -3.76
N ARG A 222 -0.16 5.91 -3.75
CA ARG A 222 1.07 5.73 -4.52
C ARG A 222 1.16 4.29 -4.99
N TYR A 223 1.82 4.06 -6.12
CA TYR A 223 2.30 2.73 -6.46
C TYR A 223 3.55 2.41 -5.64
N HIS A 224 3.66 1.15 -5.27
CA HIS A 224 4.80 0.63 -4.53
C HIS A 224 5.32 -0.63 -5.25
N ASP A 225 5.81 -0.42 -6.48
CA ASP A 225 6.16 -1.50 -7.40
C ASP A 225 7.66 -1.82 -7.38
N THR A 226 8.51 -0.84 -7.11
CA THR A 226 9.97 -0.98 -7.01
C THR A 226 10.55 0.13 -6.14
N GLY A 227 11.74 -0.04 -5.62
CA GLY A 227 12.43 0.97 -4.83
C GLY A 227 13.57 0.43 -3.98
N ALA A 228 14.19 1.33 -3.23
CA ALA A 228 15.19 0.98 -2.23
C ALA A 228 14.59 1.00 -0.82
N LYS A 229 15.06 0.09 0.03
CA LYS A 229 14.76 0.06 1.47
C LYS A 229 16.03 -0.01 2.27
N ARG A 230 16.17 0.92 3.20
CA ARG A 230 17.22 0.87 4.21
C ARG A 230 16.66 0.27 5.49
N LEU A 231 17.24 -0.84 5.91
CA LEU A 231 16.78 -1.60 7.07
C LEU A 231 17.92 -1.68 8.09
N HIS A 232 17.58 -1.68 9.37
CA HIS A 232 18.52 -2.02 10.45
C HIS A 232 18.07 -3.37 11.04
N HIS A 233 18.73 -4.43 10.56
CA HIS A 233 18.43 -5.79 10.98
C HIS A 233 19.10 -6.13 12.31
N PRO A 234 18.40 -6.74 13.29
CA PRO A 234 18.94 -6.94 14.64
C PRO A 234 20.21 -7.82 14.70
N VAL A 235 20.43 -8.65 13.70
CA VAL A 235 21.59 -9.58 13.67
C VAL A 235 22.70 -9.13 12.74
N VAL A 236 22.36 -8.67 11.53
CA VAL A 236 23.35 -8.35 10.49
C VAL A 236 23.55 -6.85 10.29
N GLY A 237 22.86 -6.01 11.07
CA GLY A 237 23.04 -4.55 11.03
C GLY A 237 22.35 -3.89 9.83
N GLU A 238 22.96 -2.86 9.28
CA GLU A 238 22.39 -2.06 8.21
C GLU A 238 22.38 -2.81 6.87
N LEU A 239 21.25 -2.71 6.18
CA LEU A 239 21.01 -3.27 4.87
C LEU A 239 20.41 -2.21 3.96
N GLU A 240 20.98 -2.03 2.79
CA GLU A 240 20.38 -1.27 1.69
C GLU A 240 20.00 -2.27 0.60
N LEU A 241 18.69 -2.43 0.39
CA LEU A 241 18.12 -3.42 -0.50
C LEU A 241 17.22 -2.76 -1.53
N THR A 242 17.33 -3.20 -2.77
CA THR A 242 16.33 -2.94 -3.80
C THR A 242 15.24 -4.00 -3.72
N PHE A 243 13.98 -3.62 -3.92
CA PHE A 243 12.89 -4.57 -4.00
C PHE A 243 12.14 -4.42 -5.32
N GLU A 244 11.66 -5.55 -5.81
CA GLU A 244 10.77 -5.66 -6.96
C GLU A 244 9.46 -6.30 -6.55
N VAL A 245 8.36 -5.79 -7.12
CA VAL A 245 7.01 -6.30 -6.89
C VAL A 245 6.45 -6.90 -8.17
N LEU A 246 6.15 -8.18 -8.14
CA LEU A 246 5.62 -8.92 -9.28
C LEU A 246 4.18 -9.35 -9.01
N THR A 247 3.26 -8.90 -9.84
CA THR A 247 1.87 -9.34 -9.78
C THR A 247 1.72 -10.76 -10.33
N LEU A 248 1.05 -11.63 -9.60
CA LEU A 248 0.78 -12.99 -10.02
C LEU A 248 -0.42 -13.03 -10.98
N VAL A 249 -0.21 -13.14 -12.29
CA VAL A 249 -1.26 -13.07 -13.32
C VAL A 249 -2.46 -13.98 -13.03
N ALA A 250 -2.22 -15.20 -12.54
CA ALA A 250 -3.30 -16.13 -12.22
C ALA A 250 -3.94 -15.91 -10.82
N SER A 251 -3.44 -14.94 -10.05
CA SER A 251 -3.95 -14.52 -8.75
C SER A 251 -3.61 -13.03 -8.58
N PRO A 252 -4.26 -12.13 -9.35
CA PRO A 252 -3.86 -10.72 -9.44
C PRO A 252 -4.03 -9.93 -8.13
N GLU A 253 -4.73 -10.52 -7.17
CA GLU A 253 -4.82 -10.04 -5.79
C GLU A 253 -3.56 -10.33 -4.94
N LEU A 254 -2.63 -11.13 -5.47
CA LEU A 254 -1.38 -11.49 -4.80
C LEU A 254 -0.18 -10.88 -5.51
N THR A 255 0.77 -10.40 -4.72
CA THR A 255 2.04 -9.87 -5.20
C THR A 255 3.20 -10.62 -4.54
N LEU A 256 4.23 -10.92 -5.35
CA LEU A 256 5.50 -11.43 -4.87
C LEU A 256 6.47 -10.26 -4.74
N PHE A 257 7.06 -10.14 -3.56
CA PHE A 257 8.15 -9.20 -3.25
C PHE A 257 9.45 -9.99 -3.23
N ALA A 258 10.46 -9.50 -3.94
CA ALA A 258 11.82 -9.99 -3.87
C ALA A 258 12.77 -8.83 -3.54
N PHE A 259 13.74 -9.10 -2.66
CA PHE A 259 14.71 -8.11 -2.21
C PHE A 259 16.10 -8.52 -2.67
N THR A 260 16.85 -7.57 -3.23
CA THR A 260 18.23 -7.80 -3.66
C THR A 260 19.14 -6.73 -3.11
N ALA A 261 20.41 -7.05 -2.91
CA ALA A 261 21.46 -6.09 -2.64
C ALA A 261 22.30 -5.88 -3.91
N GLU A 262 22.97 -4.74 -3.98
CA GLU A 262 23.95 -4.52 -5.04
C GLU A 262 25.08 -5.56 -4.91
N PRO A 263 25.51 -6.19 -6.01
CA PRO A 263 26.59 -7.17 -5.97
C PRO A 263 27.85 -6.62 -5.30
N ASP A 264 28.55 -7.47 -4.56
CA ASP A 264 29.81 -7.15 -3.85
C ASP A 264 29.69 -6.04 -2.79
N SER A 265 28.45 -5.65 -2.43
CA SER A 265 28.19 -4.66 -1.38
C SER A 265 28.25 -5.26 0.03
N THR A 266 28.34 -4.39 1.04
CA THR A 266 28.21 -4.79 2.45
C THR A 266 26.87 -5.41 2.74
N SER A 267 25.81 -4.95 2.06
CA SER A 267 24.45 -5.48 2.19
C SER A 267 24.31 -6.89 1.58
N GLN A 268 25.01 -7.17 0.46
CA GLN A 268 25.07 -8.54 -0.09
C GLN A 268 25.77 -9.50 0.87
N ASN A 269 26.93 -9.11 1.43
CA ASN A 269 27.63 -9.90 2.41
C ASN A 269 26.78 -10.18 3.67
N ALA A 270 26.02 -9.19 4.12
CA ALA A 270 25.10 -9.34 5.24
C ALA A 270 23.93 -10.29 4.93
N LEU A 271 23.39 -10.26 3.70
CA LEU A 271 22.38 -11.23 3.26
C LEU A 271 22.95 -12.65 3.17
N ASP A 272 24.17 -12.83 2.70
CA ASP A 272 24.85 -14.12 2.62
C ASP A 272 25.10 -14.69 4.03
N LEU A 273 25.50 -13.85 4.97
CA LEU A 273 25.60 -14.24 6.38
C LEU A 273 24.26 -14.68 6.96
N LEU A 274 23.20 -13.92 6.69
CA LEU A 274 21.84 -14.25 7.13
C LEU A 274 21.35 -15.56 6.51
N ALA A 275 21.66 -15.80 5.22
CA ALA A 275 21.35 -17.05 4.53
C ALA A 275 22.06 -18.24 5.14
N SER A 276 23.35 -18.10 5.44
CA SER A 276 24.18 -19.13 6.09
C SER A 276 23.67 -19.47 7.48
N TRP A 277 23.33 -18.46 8.26
CA TRP A 277 22.79 -18.64 9.61
C TRP A 277 21.47 -19.41 9.62
N THR A 278 20.61 -19.13 8.68
CA THR A 278 19.31 -19.84 8.55
C THR A 278 19.44 -21.22 7.91
N ALA A 279 20.57 -21.53 7.24
CA ALA A 279 20.82 -22.85 6.64
C ALA A 279 21.19 -23.90 7.69
N THR A 280 21.78 -23.49 8.81
CA THR A 280 22.13 -24.41 9.91
C THR A 280 20.84 -24.79 10.63
N PRO A 281 20.46 -26.10 10.70
CA PRO A 281 19.35 -26.52 11.54
C PRO A 281 19.69 -26.14 12.99
N HIS A 282 18.82 -25.38 13.64
CA HIS A 282 18.91 -25.20 15.08
C HIS A 282 18.51 -26.55 15.70
N GLU A 283 19.51 -27.43 15.91
CA GLU A 283 19.34 -28.60 16.77
C GLU A 283 19.00 -28.07 18.16
N ALA A 284 17.71 -28.06 18.46
CA ALA A 284 17.25 -27.92 19.83
C ALA A 284 17.92 -29.05 20.61
N ALA A 285 18.88 -28.67 21.45
CA ALA A 285 19.55 -29.57 22.40
C ALA A 285 18.50 -30.16 23.34
N THR A 286 17.90 -31.25 22.92
CA THR A 286 17.19 -32.19 23.82
C THR A 286 18.25 -33.14 24.35
N THR A 287 18.95 -32.73 25.37
CA THR A 287 19.77 -33.65 26.20
C THR A 287 18.78 -34.51 26.98
N PRO A 288 18.71 -35.85 26.73
CA PRO A 288 17.99 -36.71 27.63
C PRO A 288 18.80 -36.83 28.90
N LEU A 289 18.31 -36.32 30.00
CA LEU A 289 18.75 -36.70 31.34
C LEU A 289 18.43 -38.18 31.59
N THR A 290 19.34 -39.06 31.27
CA THR A 290 19.36 -40.41 31.81
C THR A 290 19.79 -40.33 33.26
N GLY A 291 18.83 -40.31 34.18
CA GLY A 291 19.07 -40.54 35.59
C GLY A 291 19.20 -42.05 35.86
N HIS A 292 20.23 -42.39 36.56
CA HIS A 292 20.35 -43.66 37.29
C HIS A 292 19.53 -43.61 38.57
#